data_16e57d47f9b7a45c77bc4aa7be255418
#
_entry.id   16e57d47f9b7a45c77bc4aa7be255418
#
_cell.length_a   1.000
_cell.length_b   1.000
_cell.length_c   1.000
_cell.angle_alpha   90.00
_cell.angle_beta   90.00
_cell.angle_gamma   90.00
#
_symmetry.space_group_name_H-M   'P 1'
#
loop_
_entity.id
_entity.type
_entity.pdbx_description
1 polymer ?
#
loop_
_entity_poly.entity_id
_entity_poly.type
_entity_poly.pdbx_seq_one_letter_code
_entity_poly.pdbx_strand_id
1 'polypeptide(L)'
;MYALCLFSSAGLSIERVLSKNKSGLVLTIFSNRLAQVAANKQVFTQYGRGVERETLRYKPDGHIATTPHPESLGSPLTHEWITTDFSESLMEFITPVSNDIPTLLSQLQDIHHYAHSKLDQEQLWPLSMPCAVADEDDIALAQYGSSNSGQMKTLYRQGLKHRYGSLMQIISGVHFNFSFPESFWDSLYGEQDSQQRQDSKSDAYFGLIRNYYRFGWLIPYFFGASPAICETFIQGRETDLPFEKLEGTGTLYLPYATSLRMSDLGYTNSEQSELKISFNSVGEYLEGLNRAIRKPSEKFSKIGVKEDGQFKQLNSNVLQIENELYAPIRPKRVAKSGEKPSEALERGGVEYIEIRALDVNPFNPVGISERQIRFLDIFLTWCALTESDPMDDCELNCWKHNWNSVITEGRRKGVYLTIGCDGEKLTLQQWVHRIFDQFEEIAKVMDEANGSTGYQDVCNELRDWIDEPELTLSGKMLAEVKEKGGNGQFGMQLGDRYQQQYRQHNYSVYSQQAMDQEVANSVKKQQHIEAADSVDFEQYLEEYFAYLK
;
A
#
# COMPACT_ATOMS: atom_id res chain seq x y z
N MET A 1 -32.08 -59.44 -3.80
CA MET A 1 -31.88 -59.41 -2.35
C MET A 1 -30.40 -59.60 -2.07
N TYR A 2 -29.74 -58.68 -1.40
CA TYR A 2 -28.31 -58.61 -1.07
C TYR A 2 -27.30 -58.36 -2.21
N ALA A 3 -27.03 -57.10 -2.48
CA ALA A 3 -25.73 -56.55 -2.85
C ALA A 3 -25.74 -55.02 -2.64
N LEU A 4 -25.60 -54.57 -1.42
CA LEU A 4 -25.35 -53.19 -1.07
C LEU A 4 -24.36 -53.18 0.10
N CYS A 5 -23.44 -52.27 0.09
CA CYS A 5 -22.39 -51.98 1.08
C CYS A 5 -21.02 -52.61 0.80
N LEU A 6 -20.25 -52.01 -0.07
CA LEU A 6 -18.78 -51.98 -0.01
C LEU A 6 -18.18 -50.89 -0.93
N PHE A 7 -18.67 -49.63 -0.83
CA PHE A 7 -18.02 -48.47 -1.46
C PHE A 7 -18.10 -47.24 -0.55
N SER A 8 -17.36 -47.27 0.53
CA SER A 8 -17.29 -46.08 1.41
C SER A 8 -15.93 -45.83 2.10
N SER A 9 -14.95 -46.70 1.93
CA SER A 9 -13.63 -46.51 2.56
C SER A 9 -12.48 -46.21 1.59
N ALA A 10 -12.72 -46.31 0.26
CA ALA A 10 -11.68 -46.03 -0.72
C ALA A 10 -11.65 -44.57 -1.18
N GLY A 11 -12.76 -43.82 -1.10
CA GLY A 11 -12.82 -42.40 -1.51
C GLY A 11 -12.01 -41.46 -0.60
N LEU A 12 -12.10 -41.69 0.71
CA LEU A 12 -11.37 -40.88 1.70
C LEU A 12 -9.84 -41.05 1.67
N SER A 13 -9.35 -42.21 1.19
CA SER A 13 -7.91 -42.45 1.06
C SER A 13 -7.32 -41.82 -0.20
N ILE A 14 -8.12 -41.72 -1.30
CA ILE A 14 -7.67 -41.14 -2.57
C ILE A 14 -7.60 -39.61 -2.45
N GLU A 15 -8.55 -38.95 -1.83
CA GLU A 15 -8.48 -37.47 -1.57
C GLU A 15 -7.35 -37.09 -0.64
N ARG A 16 -7.05 -37.88 0.40
CA ARG A 16 -5.86 -37.66 1.26
C ARG A 16 -4.52 -37.88 0.52
N VAL A 17 -4.48 -38.83 -0.40
CA VAL A 17 -3.29 -39.08 -1.23
C VAL A 17 -3.14 -37.99 -2.30
N LEU A 18 -4.25 -37.48 -2.88
CA LEU A 18 -4.22 -36.39 -3.84
C LEU A 18 -3.87 -35.05 -3.16
N SER A 19 -4.32 -34.78 -1.92
CA SER A 19 -3.92 -33.59 -1.19
C SER A 19 -2.44 -33.61 -0.75
N LYS A 20 -1.93 -34.77 -0.34
CA LYS A 20 -0.49 -34.95 -0.07
C LYS A 20 0.35 -34.88 -1.34
N ASN A 21 -0.14 -35.40 -2.47
CA ASN A 21 0.56 -35.30 -3.75
C ASN A 21 0.54 -33.86 -4.31
N LYS A 22 -0.55 -33.11 -4.13
CA LYS A 22 -0.60 -31.69 -4.52
C LYS A 22 0.37 -30.85 -3.69
N SER A 23 0.42 -31.02 -2.37
CA SER A 23 1.38 -30.27 -1.52
C SER A 23 2.84 -30.62 -1.84
N GLY A 24 3.15 -31.90 -2.10
CA GLY A 24 4.49 -32.32 -2.52
C GLY A 24 4.87 -31.79 -3.90
N LEU A 25 3.92 -31.71 -4.84
CA LEU A 25 4.14 -31.17 -6.18
C LEU A 25 4.39 -29.65 -6.13
N VAL A 26 3.59 -28.92 -5.35
CA VAL A 26 3.74 -27.45 -5.16
C VAL A 26 5.10 -27.11 -4.53
N LEU A 27 5.54 -27.84 -3.52
CA LEU A 27 6.86 -27.67 -2.92
C LEU A 27 7.98 -27.94 -3.95
N THR A 28 7.83 -28.94 -4.80
CA THR A 28 8.81 -29.26 -5.85
C THR A 28 8.89 -28.15 -6.90
N ILE A 29 7.75 -27.56 -7.30
CA ILE A 29 7.71 -26.45 -8.27
C ILE A 29 8.41 -25.21 -7.69
N PHE A 30 8.09 -24.81 -6.46
CA PHE A 30 8.72 -23.69 -5.79
C PHE A 30 10.27 -23.87 -5.71
N SER A 31 10.73 -25.01 -5.17
CA SER A 31 12.16 -25.27 -5.01
C SER A 31 12.91 -25.30 -6.36
N ASN A 32 12.27 -25.84 -7.42
CA ASN A 32 12.85 -25.83 -8.76
C ASN A 32 12.98 -24.41 -9.33
N ARG A 33 11.94 -23.59 -9.21
CA ARG A 33 11.97 -22.18 -9.66
C ARG A 33 13.00 -21.37 -8.87
N LEU A 34 13.05 -21.57 -7.55
CA LEU A 34 14.09 -20.92 -6.72
C LEU A 34 15.51 -21.32 -7.17
N ALA A 35 15.74 -22.60 -7.44
CA ALA A 35 17.04 -23.08 -7.93
C ALA A 35 17.40 -22.50 -9.30
N GLN A 36 16.42 -22.36 -10.21
CA GLN A 36 16.64 -21.72 -11.53
C GLN A 36 17.09 -20.26 -11.37
N VAL A 37 16.40 -19.46 -10.54
CA VAL A 37 16.77 -18.07 -10.30
C VAL A 37 18.09 -17.97 -9.54
N ALA A 38 18.33 -18.84 -8.55
CA ALA A 38 19.54 -18.89 -7.75
C ALA A 38 20.81 -19.29 -8.54
N ALA A 39 20.66 -19.91 -9.72
CA ALA A 39 21.77 -20.15 -10.63
C ALA A 39 22.44 -18.83 -11.10
N ASN A 40 21.70 -17.73 -11.12
CA ASN A 40 22.20 -16.37 -11.34
C ASN A 40 22.03 -15.52 -10.09
N LYS A 41 22.91 -15.67 -9.09
CA LYS A 41 22.82 -14.99 -7.80
C LYS A 41 22.69 -13.47 -7.89
N GLN A 42 23.26 -12.83 -8.92
CA GLN A 42 23.21 -11.38 -9.09
C GLN A 42 21.78 -10.83 -9.24
N VAL A 43 20.84 -11.66 -9.64
CA VAL A 43 19.42 -11.28 -9.71
C VAL A 43 18.93 -10.69 -8.39
N PHE A 44 19.31 -11.29 -7.25
CA PHE A 44 18.85 -10.86 -5.92
C PHE A 44 19.47 -9.55 -5.43
N THR A 45 20.48 -9.04 -6.11
CA THR A 45 21.12 -7.74 -5.80
C THR A 45 20.57 -6.60 -6.67
N GLN A 46 19.66 -6.89 -7.62
CA GLN A 46 19.21 -5.94 -8.63
C GLN A 46 17.72 -5.61 -8.56
N TYR A 47 17.04 -5.95 -7.46
CA TYR A 47 15.64 -5.60 -7.26
C TYR A 47 15.46 -4.07 -7.24
N GLY A 48 14.53 -3.56 -8.07
CA GLY A 48 14.17 -2.15 -8.06
C GLY A 48 13.17 -1.87 -6.94
N ARG A 49 13.46 -0.88 -6.09
CA ARG A 49 12.61 -0.48 -4.96
C ARG A 49 12.40 1.02 -4.94
N GLY A 50 11.16 1.45 -4.69
CA GLY A 50 10.81 2.84 -4.44
C GLY A 50 9.87 2.94 -3.26
N VAL A 51 9.87 4.07 -2.57
CA VAL A 51 9.00 4.32 -1.43
C VAL A 51 8.25 5.64 -1.65
N GLU A 52 6.94 5.62 -1.40
CA GLU A 52 6.09 6.79 -1.26
C GLU A 52 5.59 6.81 0.19
N ARG A 53 5.92 7.87 0.95
CA ARG A 53 5.58 7.97 2.37
C ARG A 53 4.68 9.17 2.60
N GLU A 54 3.45 8.92 3.01
CA GLU A 54 2.46 9.93 3.39
C GLU A 54 2.64 10.37 4.85
N THR A 55 2.51 11.66 5.14
CA THR A 55 2.60 12.21 6.49
C THR A 55 1.81 13.50 6.65
N LEU A 56 1.00 13.58 7.70
CA LEU A 56 0.32 14.82 8.05
C LEU A 56 1.30 15.83 8.66
N ARG A 57 1.12 17.11 8.32
CA ARG A 57 1.65 18.21 9.13
C ARG A 57 0.70 18.47 10.29
N TYR A 58 1.24 18.68 11.48
CA TYR A 58 0.47 19.00 12.67
C TYR A 58 1.09 20.16 13.46
N LYS A 59 0.24 20.84 14.22
CA LYS A 59 0.59 21.99 15.08
C LYS A 59 1.14 21.53 16.43
N PRO A 60 1.86 22.39 17.18
CA PRO A 60 2.40 22.03 18.50
C PRO A 60 1.36 21.57 19.53
N ASP A 61 0.09 21.91 19.34
CA ASP A 61 -1.02 21.46 20.18
C ASP A 61 -1.57 20.06 19.82
N GLY A 62 -0.96 19.41 18.83
CA GLY A 62 -1.35 18.07 18.36
C GLY A 62 -2.48 18.05 17.34
N HIS A 63 -3.03 19.20 16.93
CA HIS A 63 -4.07 19.28 15.89
C HIS A 63 -3.46 19.33 14.49
N ILE A 64 -4.24 18.86 13.52
CA ILE A 64 -3.88 18.94 12.10
C ILE A 64 -3.49 20.38 11.71
N ALA A 65 -2.47 20.53 10.87
CA ALA A 65 -2.11 21.82 10.30
C ALA A 65 -3.17 22.27 9.29
N THR A 66 -3.47 23.56 9.32
CA THR A 66 -4.46 24.21 8.43
C THR A 66 -3.83 25.16 7.43
N THR A 67 -2.48 25.27 7.44
CA THR A 67 -1.72 26.08 6.49
C THR A 67 -1.63 25.40 5.12
N PRO A 68 -1.52 26.15 4.02
CA PRO A 68 -1.27 25.59 2.71
C PRO A 68 0.09 24.86 2.65
N HIS A 69 0.31 24.11 1.58
CA HIS A 69 1.62 23.51 1.28
C HIS A 69 2.70 24.62 1.24
N PRO A 70 3.83 24.48 1.96
CA PRO A 70 4.84 25.53 2.02
C PRO A 70 5.45 25.85 0.65
N GLU A 71 5.40 27.10 0.22
CA GLU A 71 6.03 27.55 -1.05
C GLU A 71 7.52 27.23 -1.09
N SER A 72 8.18 27.20 0.06
CA SER A 72 9.60 26.82 0.20
C SER A 72 9.90 25.37 -0.14
N LEU A 73 8.88 24.53 -0.33
CA LEU A 73 8.98 23.15 -0.80
C LEU A 73 8.64 23.00 -2.29
N GLY A 74 8.37 24.12 -3.00
CA GLY A 74 8.09 24.11 -4.42
C GLY A 74 6.66 23.72 -4.78
N SER A 75 6.46 23.30 -6.02
CA SER A 75 5.15 22.95 -6.56
C SER A 75 4.79 21.49 -6.26
N PRO A 76 3.70 21.21 -5.54
CA PRO A 76 3.26 19.82 -5.32
C PRO A 76 2.76 19.14 -6.60
N LEU A 77 2.51 19.89 -7.69
CA LEU A 77 2.14 19.32 -8.98
C LEU A 77 3.30 18.63 -9.69
N THR A 78 4.50 19.18 -9.56
CA THR A 78 5.64 18.86 -10.46
C THR A 78 6.95 18.56 -9.74
N HIS A 79 7.01 18.67 -8.41
CA HIS A 79 8.19 18.30 -7.64
C HIS A 79 8.41 16.77 -7.68
N GLU A 80 9.64 16.32 -7.92
CA GLU A 80 9.93 14.90 -8.11
C GLU A 80 9.89 14.07 -6.81
N TRP A 81 10.14 14.72 -5.67
CA TRP A 81 10.31 14.02 -4.39
C TRP A 81 9.31 14.44 -3.30
N ILE A 82 8.66 15.59 -3.43
CA ILE A 82 7.76 16.14 -2.41
C ILE A 82 6.47 16.61 -3.07
N THR A 83 5.35 15.99 -2.71
CA THR A 83 4.02 16.38 -3.18
C THR A 83 3.04 16.39 -2.00
N THR A 84 1.77 16.58 -2.30
CA THR A 84 0.65 16.36 -1.38
C THR A 84 -0.24 15.26 -1.91
N ASP A 85 -0.88 14.49 -1.01
CA ASP A 85 -1.92 13.58 -1.43
C ASP A 85 -3.31 14.26 -1.39
N PHE A 86 -4.17 13.97 -0.41
CA PHE A 86 -5.55 14.46 -0.39
C PHE A 86 -5.66 15.92 0.07
N SER A 87 -4.93 16.30 1.09
CA SER A 87 -5.03 17.62 1.73
C SER A 87 -3.73 18.41 1.66
N GLU A 88 -3.82 19.73 1.83
CA GLU A 88 -2.67 20.60 1.97
C GLU A 88 -1.70 20.13 3.08
N SER A 89 -2.25 19.57 4.16
CA SER A 89 -1.49 19.07 5.29
C SER A 89 -0.91 17.67 5.09
N LEU A 90 -1.43 16.86 4.16
CA LEU A 90 -0.97 15.50 3.91
C LEU A 90 0.13 15.51 2.86
N MET A 91 1.37 15.57 3.34
CA MET A 91 2.55 15.52 2.47
C MET A 91 2.83 14.07 2.04
N GLU A 92 3.40 13.93 0.86
CA GLU A 92 3.85 12.66 0.32
C GLU A 92 5.29 12.79 -0.17
N PHE A 93 6.17 11.92 0.30
CA PHE A 93 7.59 11.87 -0.03
C PHE A 93 7.89 10.66 -0.91
N ILE A 94 8.50 10.91 -2.06
CA ILE A 94 8.71 9.92 -3.12
C ILE A 94 10.21 9.76 -3.35
N THR A 95 10.71 8.53 -3.31
CA THR A 95 12.11 8.23 -3.64
C THR A 95 12.23 7.83 -5.11
N PRO A 96 13.37 8.10 -5.74
CA PRO A 96 13.75 7.38 -6.95
C PRO A 96 13.90 5.88 -6.71
N VAL A 97 13.85 5.09 -7.79
CA VAL A 97 14.10 3.65 -7.72
C VAL A 97 15.56 3.38 -7.34
N SER A 98 15.78 2.48 -6.39
CA SER A 98 17.10 2.05 -5.95
C SER A 98 17.16 0.52 -5.83
N ASN A 99 18.31 -0.06 -6.19
CA ASN A 99 18.60 -1.48 -5.93
C ASN A 99 19.27 -1.68 -4.56
N ASP A 100 19.75 -0.61 -3.94
CA ASP A 100 20.42 -0.63 -2.66
C ASP A 100 19.52 -0.10 -1.55
N ILE A 101 19.23 -0.94 -0.54
CA ILE A 101 18.32 -0.59 0.56
C ILE A 101 18.85 0.57 1.42
N PRO A 102 20.14 0.60 1.82
CA PRO A 102 20.71 1.75 2.51
C PRO A 102 20.57 3.06 1.76
N THR A 103 20.83 3.06 0.44
CA THR A 103 20.65 4.25 -0.42
C THR A 103 19.19 4.70 -0.45
N LEU A 104 18.24 3.77 -0.62
CA LEU A 104 16.80 4.06 -0.62
C LEU A 104 16.36 4.76 0.70
N LEU A 105 16.77 4.21 1.83
CA LEU A 105 16.44 4.77 3.15
C LEU A 105 17.12 6.13 3.36
N SER A 106 18.36 6.29 2.88
CA SER A 106 19.10 7.55 2.96
C SER A 106 18.46 8.65 2.09
N GLN A 107 17.98 8.30 0.88
CA GLN A 107 17.19 9.23 0.05
C GLN A 107 15.95 9.73 0.79
N LEU A 108 15.19 8.79 1.38
CA LEU A 108 13.98 9.15 2.13
C LEU A 108 14.31 10.00 3.37
N GLN A 109 15.41 9.73 4.05
CA GLN A 109 15.88 10.49 5.20
C GLN A 109 16.28 11.91 4.82
N ASP A 110 17.01 12.09 3.71
CA ASP A 110 17.40 13.42 3.19
C ASP A 110 16.16 14.26 2.80
N ILE A 111 15.14 13.62 2.18
CA ILE A 111 13.88 14.28 1.83
C ILE A 111 13.13 14.75 3.09
N HIS A 112 13.03 13.89 4.13
CA HIS A 112 12.41 14.25 5.41
C HIS A 112 13.16 15.39 6.10
N HIS A 113 14.49 15.34 6.14
CA HIS A 113 15.32 16.41 6.69
C HIS A 113 15.07 17.74 5.99
N TYR A 114 15.07 17.73 4.65
CA TYR A 114 14.81 18.94 3.86
C TYR A 114 13.41 19.49 4.13
N ALA A 115 12.38 18.66 4.00
CA ALA A 115 10.99 19.07 4.24
C ALA A 115 10.83 19.66 5.65
N HIS A 116 11.37 18.97 6.66
CA HIS A 116 11.30 19.42 8.05
C HIS A 116 12.02 20.77 8.26
N SER A 117 13.12 21.05 7.54
CA SER A 117 13.86 22.32 7.63
C SER A 117 13.06 23.53 7.12
N LYS A 118 11.98 23.29 6.37
CA LYS A 118 11.10 24.31 5.77
C LYS A 118 9.78 24.49 6.54
N LEU A 119 9.53 23.66 7.56
CA LEU A 119 8.37 23.80 8.44
C LEU A 119 8.73 24.70 9.62
N ASP A 120 7.98 25.78 9.82
CA ASP A 120 8.24 26.76 10.91
C ASP A 120 8.00 26.12 12.30
N GLN A 121 6.73 26.06 12.73
CA GLN A 121 6.34 25.49 14.02
C GLN A 121 5.62 24.14 13.86
N GLU A 122 5.28 23.76 12.63
CA GLU A 122 4.63 22.50 12.35
C GLU A 122 5.62 21.35 12.32
N GLN A 123 5.11 20.16 12.56
CA GLN A 123 5.88 18.92 12.56
C GLN A 123 5.22 17.87 11.69
N LEU A 124 5.94 16.78 11.37
CA LEU A 124 5.47 15.63 10.63
C LEU A 124 4.91 14.57 11.58
N TRP A 125 3.66 14.17 11.36
CA TRP A 125 2.99 13.18 12.19
C TRP A 125 3.52 11.76 11.93
N PRO A 126 4.01 11.06 12.97
CA PRO A 126 4.74 9.80 12.78
C PRO A 126 3.85 8.54 12.76
N LEU A 127 2.53 8.68 12.81
CA LEU A 127 1.58 7.57 12.87
C LEU A 127 0.72 7.52 11.60
N SER A 128 0.17 6.33 11.28
CA SER A 128 -0.78 6.17 10.19
C SER A 128 -2.12 6.84 10.48
N MET A 129 -2.69 6.58 11.66
CA MET A 129 -3.96 7.20 12.02
C MET A 129 -3.74 8.67 12.35
N PRO A 130 -4.64 9.56 11.90
CA PRO A 130 -4.45 11.00 11.98
C PRO A 130 -4.22 11.52 13.41
N CYS A 131 -3.56 12.68 13.50
CA CYS A 131 -3.55 13.53 14.68
C CYS A 131 -4.96 14.04 15.01
N ALA A 132 -5.09 14.86 16.05
CA ALA A 132 -6.39 15.43 16.40
C ALA A 132 -6.94 16.34 15.28
N VAL A 133 -8.19 16.10 14.91
CA VAL A 133 -8.97 16.91 13.95
C VAL A 133 -10.17 17.45 14.70
N ALA A 134 -10.27 18.77 14.83
CA ALA A 134 -11.37 19.40 15.57
C ALA A 134 -12.64 19.44 14.71
N ASP A 135 -12.53 19.79 13.44
CA ASP A 135 -13.60 19.84 12.46
C ASP A 135 -13.11 19.25 11.13
N GLU A 136 -13.99 18.58 10.39
CA GLU A 136 -13.65 18.06 9.05
C GLU A 136 -13.33 19.19 8.05
N ASP A 137 -13.84 20.39 8.27
CA ASP A 137 -13.53 21.58 7.47
C ASP A 137 -12.12 22.13 7.71
N ASP A 138 -11.43 21.73 8.77
CA ASP A 138 -9.98 21.99 8.96
C ASP A 138 -9.10 21.25 7.94
N ILE A 139 -9.66 20.26 7.24
CA ILE A 139 -8.96 19.49 6.22
C ILE A 139 -9.08 20.22 4.87
N ALA A 140 -8.16 21.15 4.63
CA ALA A 140 -8.08 21.87 3.35
C ALA A 140 -7.62 20.95 2.23
N LEU A 141 -8.36 20.93 1.10
CA LEU A 141 -8.01 20.13 -0.07
C LEU A 141 -6.71 20.61 -0.71
N ALA A 142 -5.87 19.68 -1.13
CA ALA A 142 -4.63 19.97 -1.82
C ALA A 142 -4.85 20.75 -3.12
N GLN A 143 -4.03 21.78 -3.34
CA GLN A 143 -4.05 22.67 -4.49
C GLN A 143 -2.83 22.41 -5.38
N TYR A 144 -3.07 22.43 -6.69
CA TYR A 144 -2.03 22.10 -7.69
C TYR A 144 -1.86 23.17 -8.77
N GLY A 145 -2.20 24.42 -8.47
CA GLY A 145 -2.10 25.56 -9.40
C GLY A 145 -3.28 25.68 -10.35
N SER A 146 -3.12 26.54 -11.34
CA SER A 146 -4.19 26.98 -12.24
C SER A 146 -4.29 26.19 -13.55
N SER A 147 -3.33 25.31 -13.83
CA SER A 147 -3.38 24.47 -15.04
C SER A 147 -4.58 23.52 -15.04
N ASN A 148 -5.05 23.13 -16.21
CA ASN A 148 -6.16 22.18 -16.36
C ASN A 148 -5.87 20.86 -15.63
N SER A 149 -4.66 20.33 -15.73
CA SER A 149 -4.24 19.14 -15.01
C SER A 149 -4.20 19.34 -13.49
N GLY A 150 -3.77 20.51 -13.02
CA GLY A 150 -3.77 20.88 -11.59
C GLY A 150 -5.20 21.01 -11.04
N GLN A 151 -6.07 21.73 -11.77
CA GLN A 151 -7.49 21.87 -11.40
C GLN A 151 -8.20 20.51 -11.38
N MET A 152 -7.92 19.61 -12.32
CA MET A 152 -8.48 18.27 -12.34
C MET A 152 -8.03 17.45 -11.11
N LYS A 153 -6.77 17.56 -10.68
CA LYS A 153 -6.28 16.90 -9.46
C LYS A 153 -6.99 17.40 -8.20
N THR A 154 -7.23 18.71 -8.08
CA THR A 154 -7.99 19.29 -6.96
C THR A 154 -9.46 18.87 -7.02
N LEU A 155 -10.11 18.92 -8.20
CA LEU A 155 -11.49 18.51 -8.38
C LEU A 155 -11.70 17.01 -8.08
N TYR A 156 -10.76 16.17 -8.44
CA TYR A 156 -10.79 14.74 -8.08
C TYR A 156 -10.88 14.57 -6.56
N ARG A 157 -10.09 15.31 -5.79
CA ARG A 157 -10.08 15.28 -4.32
C ARG A 157 -11.36 15.86 -3.72
N GLN A 158 -11.88 16.90 -4.33
CA GLN A 158 -13.19 17.43 -3.96
C GLN A 158 -14.29 16.38 -4.15
N GLY A 159 -14.23 15.61 -5.25
CA GLY A 159 -15.10 14.46 -5.47
C GLY A 159 -14.94 13.39 -4.37
N LEU A 160 -13.71 13.06 -3.95
CA LEU A 160 -13.47 12.14 -2.85
C LEU A 160 -14.08 12.65 -1.53
N LYS A 161 -13.92 13.95 -1.21
CA LYS A 161 -14.55 14.58 -0.04
C LYS A 161 -16.08 14.37 -0.05
N HIS A 162 -16.73 14.66 -1.18
CA HIS A 162 -18.19 14.52 -1.29
C HIS A 162 -18.67 13.06 -1.26
N ARG A 163 -17.85 12.11 -1.72
CA ARG A 163 -18.20 10.69 -1.80
C ARG A 163 -18.00 9.96 -0.48
N TYR A 164 -16.92 10.27 0.22
CA TYR A 164 -16.40 9.45 1.32
C TYR A 164 -16.11 10.24 2.61
N GLY A 165 -16.14 11.57 2.55
CA GLY A 165 -15.67 12.44 3.63
C GLY A 165 -14.15 12.63 3.62
N SER A 166 -13.66 13.65 4.34
CA SER A 166 -12.24 14.00 4.36
C SER A 166 -11.43 13.19 5.35
N LEU A 167 -12.01 12.78 6.48
CA LEU A 167 -11.26 12.12 7.58
C LEU A 167 -10.58 10.83 7.13
N MET A 168 -11.25 9.97 6.36
CA MET A 168 -10.62 8.74 5.88
C MET A 168 -9.52 8.98 4.86
N GLN A 169 -9.55 10.12 4.16
CA GLN A 169 -8.57 10.44 3.13
C GLN A 169 -7.25 10.98 3.68
N ILE A 170 -7.19 11.33 4.97
CA ILE A 170 -5.98 11.82 5.62
C ILE A 170 -5.26 10.76 6.46
N ILE A 171 -5.64 9.50 6.33
CA ILE A 171 -4.89 8.39 6.92
C ILE A 171 -3.62 8.18 6.12
N SER A 172 -2.48 8.21 6.79
CA SER A 172 -1.15 8.08 6.17
C SER A 172 -0.73 6.62 6.02
N GLY A 173 -0.10 6.29 4.91
CA GLY A 173 0.51 4.99 4.65
C GLY A 173 1.92 5.10 4.09
N VAL A 174 2.49 3.93 3.83
CA VAL A 174 3.70 3.79 3.04
C VAL A 174 3.37 2.92 1.83
N HIS A 175 3.62 3.44 0.63
CA HIS A 175 3.55 2.64 -0.58
C HIS A 175 4.94 2.13 -0.92
N PHE A 176 5.02 0.87 -1.28
CA PHE A 176 6.26 0.23 -1.66
C PHE A 176 6.19 -0.25 -3.10
N ASN A 177 6.96 0.41 -3.97
CA ASN A 177 7.10 0.06 -5.37
C ASN A 177 8.22 -0.97 -5.53
N PHE A 178 7.96 -2.05 -6.27
CA PHE A 178 8.88 -3.16 -6.40
C PHE A 178 8.91 -3.73 -7.82
N SER A 179 10.10 -3.99 -8.32
CA SER A 179 10.31 -4.67 -9.61
C SER A 179 11.44 -5.68 -9.55
N PHE A 180 11.24 -6.82 -10.21
CA PHE A 180 12.32 -7.76 -10.51
C PHE A 180 13.13 -7.28 -11.73
N PRO A 181 14.46 -7.54 -11.76
CA PRO A 181 15.27 -7.28 -12.95
C PRO A 181 14.88 -8.23 -14.09
N GLU A 182 15.16 -7.84 -15.33
CA GLU A 182 14.87 -8.69 -16.50
C GLU A 182 15.52 -10.08 -16.39
N SER A 183 16.74 -10.15 -15.82
CA SER A 183 17.45 -11.42 -15.58
C SER A 183 16.72 -12.41 -14.66
N PHE A 184 15.78 -11.93 -13.81
CA PHE A 184 14.90 -12.80 -13.02
C PHE A 184 13.95 -13.58 -13.93
N TRP A 185 13.33 -12.88 -14.87
CA TRP A 185 12.40 -13.47 -15.82
C TRP A 185 13.10 -14.36 -16.84
N ASP A 186 14.29 -13.95 -17.31
CA ASP A 186 15.14 -14.76 -18.18
C ASP A 186 15.55 -16.10 -17.52
N SER A 187 15.80 -16.08 -16.22
CA SER A 187 16.11 -17.31 -15.45
C SER A 187 14.94 -18.28 -15.40
N LEU A 188 13.69 -17.78 -15.38
CA LEU A 188 12.49 -18.62 -15.30
C LEU A 188 11.97 -19.08 -16.66
N TYR A 189 12.05 -18.24 -17.68
CA TYR A 189 11.39 -18.46 -18.95
C TYR A 189 12.36 -18.67 -20.13
N GLY A 190 13.66 -18.42 -19.93
CA GLY A 190 14.66 -18.50 -20.98
C GLY A 190 14.56 -17.37 -22.02
N GLU A 191 15.18 -17.59 -23.17
CA GLU A 191 15.12 -16.63 -24.29
C GLU A 191 13.74 -16.64 -24.94
N GLN A 192 13.15 -15.46 -25.04
CA GLN A 192 11.83 -15.22 -25.66
C GLN A 192 11.92 -13.99 -26.58
N ASP A 193 11.05 -13.91 -27.58
CA ASP A 193 10.85 -12.68 -28.30
C ASP A 193 10.24 -11.58 -27.40
N SER A 194 10.23 -10.34 -27.86
CA SER A 194 9.82 -9.20 -27.03
C SER A 194 8.36 -9.29 -26.57
N GLN A 195 7.47 -9.81 -27.40
CA GLN A 195 6.05 -9.94 -27.05
C GLN A 195 5.83 -11.08 -26.06
N GLN A 196 6.40 -12.25 -26.33
CA GLN A 196 6.32 -13.41 -25.43
C GLN A 196 6.88 -13.07 -24.05
N ARG A 197 8.00 -12.34 -24.00
CA ARG A 197 8.59 -11.87 -22.73
C ARG A 197 7.66 -10.95 -21.97
N GLN A 198 7.07 -9.96 -22.65
CA GLN A 198 6.11 -9.04 -22.04
C GLN A 198 4.90 -9.79 -21.47
N ASP A 199 4.34 -10.73 -22.22
CA ASP A 199 3.18 -11.51 -21.82
C ASP A 199 3.52 -12.42 -20.63
N SER A 200 4.61 -13.20 -20.70
CA SER A 200 5.06 -14.09 -19.62
C SER A 200 5.37 -13.31 -18.34
N LYS A 201 6.03 -12.16 -18.44
CA LYS A 201 6.32 -11.28 -17.31
C LYS A 201 5.04 -10.74 -16.69
N SER A 202 4.10 -10.29 -17.49
CA SER A 202 2.82 -9.76 -17.01
C SER A 202 1.99 -10.85 -16.31
N ASP A 203 1.89 -12.04 -16.90
CA ASP A 203 1.20 -13.19 -16.31
C ASP A 203 1.81 -13.60 -14.97
N ALA A 204 3.15 -13.55 -14.87
CA ALA A 204 3.87 -13.84 -13.63
C ALA A 204 3.60 -12.79 -12.54
N TYR A 205 3.57 -11.51 -12.90
CA TYR A 205 3.17 -10.46 -11.95
C TYR A 205 1.71 -10.60 -11.51
N PHE A 206 0.80 -11.00 -12.40
CA PHE A 206 -0.57 -11.30 -12.00
C PHE A 206 -0.66 -12.56 -11.12
N GLY A 207 0.20 -13.56 -11.35
CA GLY A 207 0.40 -14.69 -10.44
C GLY A 207 0.85 -14.25 -9.05
N LEU A 208 1.85 -13.36 -8.98
CA LEU A 208 2.32 -12.76 -7.73
C LEU A 208 1.19 -11.97 -7.04
N ILE A 209 0.41 -11.17 -7.77
CA ILE A 209 -0.72 -10.40 -7.21
C ILE A 209 -1.77 -11.33 -6.61
N ARG A 210 -2.14 -12.44 -7.27
CA ARG A 210 -3.06 -13.43 -6.70
C ARG A 210 -2.52 -14.06 -5.43
N ASN A 211 -1.23 -14.42 -5.40
CA ASN A 211 -0.59 -14.93 -4.18
C ASN A 211 -0.52 -13.86 -3.08
N TYR A 212 -0.32 -12.60 -3.45
CA TYR A 212 -0.45 -11.49 -2.51
C TYR A 212 -1.87 -11.39 -1.92
N TYR A 213 -2.92 -11.56 -2.71
CA TYR A 213 -4.29 -11.61 -2.17
C TYR A 213 -4.48 -12.79 -1.22
N ARG A 214 -3.89 -13.95 -1.49
CA ARG A 214 -3.99 -15.12 -0.60
C ARG A 214 -3.23 -14.96 0.71
N PHE A 215 -2.07 -14.29 0.68
CA PHE A 215 -1.10 -14.29 1.78
C PHE A 215 -0.69 -12.90 2.27
N GLY A 216 -1.15 -11.83 1.64
CA GLY A 216 -0.77 -10.46 1.96
C GLY A 216 -1.18 -9.98 3.36
N TRP A 217 -2.07 -10.71 4.04
CA TRP A 217 -2.39 -10.51 5.45
C TRP A 217 -1.17 -10.66 6.37
N LEU A 218 -0.07 -11.27 5.90
CA LEU A 218 1.22 -11.28 6.59
C LEU A 218 1.76 -9.87 6.84
N ILE A 219 1.52 -8.93 5.92
CA ILE A 219 1.99 -7.55 6.03
C ILE A 219 1.36 -6.84 7.23
N PRO A 220 0.03 -6.69 7.33
CA PRO A 220 -0.57 -6.09 8.52
C PRO A 220 -0.36 -6.93 9.79
N TYR A 221 -0.15 -8.24 9.71
CA TYR A 221 0.18 -9.04 10.88
C TYR A 221 1.51 -8.61 11.51
N PHE A 222 2.60 -8.58 10.74
CA PHE A 222 3.92 -8.22 11.26
C PHE A 222 4.12 -6.71 11.40
N PHE A 223 3.61 -5.93 10.45
CA PHE A 223 3.96 -4.51 10.28
C PHE A 223 2.77 -3.56 10.37
N GLY A 224 1.58 -4.06 10.66
CA GLY A 224 0.48 -3.20 11.07
C GLY A 224 0.89 -2.41 12.33
N ALA A 225 0.65 -1.12 12.33
CA ALA A 225 1.07 -0.20 13.38
C ALA A 225 0.00 0.87 13.62
N SER A 226 -1.27 0.45 13.61
CA SER A 226 -2.40 1.34 13.90
C SER A 226 -3.49 0.65 14.73
N PRO A 227 -3.16 0.09 15.92
CA PRO A 227 -4.14 -0.56 16.79
C PRO A 227 -5.00 0.42 17.59
N ALA A 228 -4.68 1.72 17.54
CA ALA A 228 -5.32 2.80 18.29
C ALA A 228 -5.55 4.03 17.41
N ILE A 229 -6.55 4.83 17.76
CA ILE A 229 -6.94 6.07 17.08
C ILE A 229 -7.30 7.16 18.09
N CYS A 230 -7.26 8.43 17.66
CA CYS A 230 -7.89 9.52 18.40
C CYS A 230 -9.41 9.44 18.25
N GLU A 231 -10.17 9.67 19.33
CA GLU A 231 -11.65 9.65 19.28
C GLU A 231 -12.22 10.70 18.33
N THR A 232 -11.49 11.79 18.06
CA THR A 232 -11.85 12.80 17.07
C THR A 232 -11.99 12.24 15.67
N PHE A 233 -11.32 11.13 15.34
CA PHE A 233 -11.41 10.47 14.05
C PHE A 233 -12.79 9.81 13.79
N ILE A 234 -13.52 9.44 14.84
CA ILE A 234 -14.84 8.79 14.74
C ILE A 234 -16.01 9.79 14.86
N GLN A 235 -15.74 11.07 14.97
CA GLN A 235 -16.78 12.10 15.16
C GLN A 235 -17.99 11.87 14.25
N GLY A 236 -19.15 11.56 14.87
CA GLY A 236 -20.42 11.40 14.16
C GLY A 236 -20.54 10.18 13.24
N ARG A 237 -19.57 9.26 13.25
CA ARG A 237 -19.59 8.01 12.48
C ARG A 237 -19.99 6.85 13.36
N GLU A 238 -20.95 6.06 12.87
CA GLU A 238 -21.25 4.75 13.46
C GLU A 238 -20.20 3.73 13.03
N THR A 239 -19.76 2.89 13.94
CA THR A 239 -18.85 1.77 13.69
C THR A 239 -19.25 0.57 14.51
N ASP A 240 -19.18 -0.61 13.90
CA ASP A 240 -19.41 -1.90 14.57
C ASP A 240 -18.16 -2.43 15.29
N LEU A 241 -17.02 -1.72 15.19
CA LEU A 241 -15.78 -2.14 15.82
C LEU A 241 -15.88 -1.99 17.36
N PRO A 242 -15.57 -3.04 18.13
CA PRO A 242 -15.73 -3.07 19.58
C PRO A 242 -14.57 -2.33 20.29
N PHE A 243 -14.50 -1.02 20.09
CA PHE A 243 -13.46 -0.22 20.70
C PHE A 243 -13.49 -0.21 22.21
N GLU A 244 -12.32 -0.36 22.80
CA GLU A 244 -12.05 0.02 24.18
C GLU A 244 -11.55 1.47 24.24
N LYS A 245 -11.87 2.16 25.34
CA LYS A 245 -11.43 3.54 25.58
C LYS A 245 -10.31 3.56 26.62
N LEU A 246 -9.24 4.29 26.29
CA LEU A 246 -8.22 4.61 27.28
C LEU A 246 -8.64 5.88 28.01
N GLU A 247 -9.17 5.70 29.21
CA GLU A 247 -9.82 6.77 29.98
C GLU A 247 -8.95 8.01 30.16
N GLY A 248 -9.55 9.17 29.94
CA GLY A 248 -8.90 10.48 30.13
C GLY A 248 -7.93 10.88 29.02
N THR A 249 -7.80 10.12 27.94
CA THR A 249 -6.78 10.36 26.90
C THR A 249 -7.34 10.67 25.52
N GLY A 250 -8.65 10.57 25.30
CA GLY A 250 -9.27 10.69 23.98
C GLY A 250 -8.80 9.61 22.98
N THR A 251 -8.37 8.44 23.47
CA THR A 251 -7.86 7.33 22.67
C THR A 251 -8.83 6.16 22.69
N LEU A 252 -9.16 5.66 21.49
CA LEU A 252 -9.87 4.41 21.26
C LEU A 252 -8.89 3.38 20.70
N TYR A 253 -9.04 2.12 21.08
CA TYR A 253 -8.16 1.05 20.60
C TYR A 253 -8.89 -0.29 20.54
N LEU A 254 -8.37 -1.21 19.72
CA LEU A 254 -8.74 -2.63 19.77
C LEU A 254 -7.59 -3.43 20.36
N PRO A 255 -7.83 -4.24 21.40
CA PRO A 255 -6.74 -4.93 22.15
C PRO A 255 -5.83 -5.79 21.28
N TYR A 256 -6.36 -6.37 20.21
CA TYR A 256 -5.65 -7.32 19.35
C TYR A 256 -5.51 -6.87 17.90
N ALA A 257 -5.94 -5.66 17.56
CA ALA A 257 -5.82 -5.15 16.21
C ALA A 257 -4.37 -4.96 15.78
N THR A 258 -4.13 -5.16 14.50
CA THR A 258 -2.84 -4.88 13.86
C THR A 258 -2.86 -3.57 13.09
N SER A 259 -3.89 -3.34 12.26
CA SER A 259 -3.97 -2.15 11.40
C SER A 259 -5.40 -1.65 11.23
N LEU A 260 -5.82 -0.67 12.03
CA LEU A 260 -7.10 0.02 11.84
C LEU A 260 -7.13 0.86 10.55
N ARG A 261 -5.97 1.27 10.04
CA ARG A 261 -5.85 1.92 8.73
C ARG A 261 -6.46 1.06 7.62
N MET A 262 -6.24 -0.25 7.68
CA MET A 262 -6.70 -1.20 6.67
C MET A 262 -8.10 -1.76 6.94
N SER A 263 -8.79 -1.27 7.98
CA SER A 263 -10.18 -1.63 8.32
C SER A 263 -11.21 -0.80 7.57
N ASP A 264 -12.48 -1.07 7.83
CA ASP A 264 -13.62 -0.32 7.30
C ASP A 264 -13.65 1.16 7.71
N LEU A 265 -12.84 1.57 8.67
CA LEU A 265 -12.66 2.97 9.04
C LEU A 265 -11.86 3.76 8.02
N GLY A 266 -10.98 3.10 7.26
CA GLY A 266 -10.04 3.77 6.38
C GLY A 266 -10.11 3.29 4.93
N TYR A 267 -9.69 2.05 4.68
CA TYR A 267 -9.33 1.61 3.34
C TYR A 267 -10.45 0.84 2.60
N THR A 268 -11.67 0.80 3.12
CA THR A 268 -12.76 0.09 2.46
C THR A 268 -13.88 1.02 2.01
N ASN A 269 -14.47 0.66 0.88
CA ASN A 269 -15.54 1.40 0.24
C ASN A 269 -16.63 0.43 -0.19
N SER A 270 -17.82 0.59 0.38
CA SER A 270 -18.97 -0.27 0.08
C SER A 270 -19.37 -0.25 -1.40
N GLU A 271 -19.28 0.91 -2.08
CA GLU A 271 -19.58 1.04 -3.50
C GLU A 271 -18.60 0.25 -4.39
N GLN A 272 -17.34 0.15 -3.95
CA GLN A 272 -16.32 -0.62 -4.67
C GLN A 272 -16.34 -2.10 -4.31
N SER A 273 -16.97 -2.50 -3.20
CA SER A 273 -17.04 -3.91 -2.79
C SER A 273 -17.78 -4.79 -3.81
N GLU A 274 -18.68 -4.20 -4.61
CA GLU A 274 -19.40 -4.86 -5.69
C GLU A 274 -18.61 -4.90 -7.03
N LEU A 275 -17.47 -4.19 -7.09
CA LEU A 275 -16.63 -4.21 -8.28
C LEU A 275 -15.88 -5.55 -8.35
N LYS A 276 -16.26 -6.34 -9.32
CA LYS A 276 -15.58 -7.61 -9.63
C LYS A 276 -14.44 -7.35 -10.61
N ILE A 277 -13.31 -6.87 -10.08
CA ILE A 277 -12.09 -6.69 -10.86
C ILE A 277 -11.26 -7.96 -10.69
N SER A 278 -11.03 -8.66 -11.80
CA SER A 278 -10.23 -9.86 -11.83
C SER A 278 -8.74 -9.54 -11.80
N PHE A 279 -7.97 -10.40 -11.13
CA PHE A 279 -6.51 -10.40 -11.15
C PHE A 279 -5.94 -11.64 -11.86
N ASN A 280 -6.71 -12.24 -12.78
CA ASN A 280 -6.28 -13.44 -13.47
C ASN A 280 -5.41 -13.14 -14.69
N SER A 281 -5.61 -12.00 -15.33
CA SER A 281 -4.78 -11.52 -16.44
C SER A 281 -4.81 -10.00 -16.57
N VAL A 282 -3.88 -9.42 -17.33
CA VAL A 282 -3.89 -7.99 -17.68
C VAL A 282 -5.20 -7.61 -18.34
N GLY A 283 -5.66 -8.42 -19.32
CA GLY A 283 -6.88 -8.15 -20.07
C GLY A 283 -8.12 -8.09 -19.18
N GLU A 284 -8.32 -9.09 -18.30
CA GLU A 284 -9.45 -9.10 -17.37
C GLU A 284 -9.41 -7.95 -16.36
N TYR A 285 -8.21 -7.60 -15.90
CA TYR A 285 -8.01 -6.46 -15.00
C TYR A 285 -8.39 -5.14 -15.66
N LEU A 286 -7.89 -4.89 -16.88
CA LEU A 286 -8.22 -3.68 -17.66
C LEU A 286 -9.70 -3.61 -18.01
N GLU A 287 -10.31 -4.73 -18.39
CA GLU A 287 -11.75 -4.80 -18.64
C GLU A 287 -12.56 -4.47 -17.38
N GLY A 288 -12.16 -5.01 -16.22
CA GLY A 288 -12.77 -4.71 -14.92
C GLY A 288 -12.69 -3.22 -14.56
N LEU A 289 -11.51 -2.59 -14.72
CA LEU A 289 -11.33 -1.15 -14.53
C LEU A 289 -12.21 -0.33 -15.48
N ASN A 290 -12.20 -0.68 -16.76
CA ASN A 290 -13.01 -0.01 -17.76
C ASN A 290 -14.51 -0.07 -17.47
N ARG A 291 -15.00 -1.20 -16.94
CA ARG A 291 -16.40 -1.30 -16.47
C ARG A 291 -16.65 -0.39 -15.28
N ALA A 292 -15.74 -0.35 -14.30
CA ALA A 292 -15.89 0.43 -13.08
C ALA A 292 -15.94 1.95 -13.33
N ILE A 293 -15.07 2.47 -14.22
CA ILE A 293 -15.03 3.90 -14.57
C ILE A 293 -16.20 4.33 -15.48
N ARG A 294 -16.92 3.38 -16.09
CA ARG A 294 -18.11 3.64 -16.92
C ARG A 294 -19.44 3.35 -16.21
N LYS A 295 -19.41 2.62 -15.08
CA LYS A 295 -20.61 2.22 -14.34
C LYS A 295 -21.15 3.42 -13.55
N PRO A 296 -22.35 3.95 -13.85
CA PRO A 296 -22.97 4.99 -13.04
C PRO A 296 -23.27 4.49 -11.63
N SER A 297 -23.08 5.34 -10.61
CA SER A 297 -23.49 5.08 -9.23
C SER A 297 -24.74 5.88 -8.90
N GLU A 298 -25.80 5.23 -8.42
CA GLU A 298 -27.01 5.92 -7.96
C GLU A 298 -26.70 6.84 -6.76
N LYS A 299 -25.80 6.41 -5.88
CA LYS A 299 -25.39 7.19 -4.71
C LYS A 299 -24.68 8.47 -5.15
N PHE A 300 -23.67 8.36 -6.03
CA PHE A 300 -22.85 9.50 -6.45
C PHE A 300 -23.59 10.41 -7.44
N SER A 301 -24.59 9.90 -8.16
CA SER A 301 -25.47 10.72 -9.00
C SER A 301 -26.30 11.73 -8.19
N LYS A 302 -26.62 11.41 -6.91
CA LYS A 302 -27.33 12.33 -6.01
C LYS A 302 -26.49 13.53 -5.58
N ILE A 303 -25.15 13.41 -5.59
CA ILE A 303 -24.23 14.51 -5.32
C ILE A 303 -24.27 15.54 -6.45
N GLY A 304 -24.50 15.09 -7.68
CA GLY A 304 -24.39 15.89 -8.89
C GLY A 304 -22.93 16.12 -9.32
N VAL A 305 -22.74 16.45 -10.58
CA VAL A 305 -21.39 16.77 -11.13
C VAL A 305 -21.11 18.26 -10.96
N LYS A 306 -22.14 19.10 -11.14
CA LYS A 306 -22.09 20.57 -10.96
C LYS A 306 -23.26 21.06 -10.13
N GLU A 307 -23.04 22.13 -9.35
CA GLU A 307 -24.07 22.90 -8.64
C GLU A 307 -23.70 24.38 -8.74
N ASP A 308 -24.64 25.21 -9.15
CA ASP A 308 -24.45 26.65 -9.35
C ASP A 308 -23.24 27.01 -10.25
N GLY A 309 -22.97 26.18 -11.27
CA GLY A 309 -21.84 26.35 -12.19
C GLY A 309 -20.50 25.83 -11.69
N GLN A 310 -20.41 25.37 -10.43
CA GLN A 310 -19.16 24.82 -9.86
C GLN A 310 -19.17 23.29 -9.89
N PHE A 311 -18.05 22.70 -10.24
CA PHE A 311 -17.87 21.25 -10.21
C PHE A 311 -17.78 20.74 -8.77
N LYS A 312 -18.43 19.61 -8.49
CA LYS A 312 -18.37 18.88 -7.22
C LYS A 312 -17.53 17.60 -7.32
N GLN A 313 -17.53 16.98 -8.46
CA GLN A 313 -16.79 15.75 -8.75
C GLN A 313 -16.56 15.66 -10.26
N LEU A 314 -15.63 14.80 -10.67
CA LEU A 314 -15.28 14.63 -12.09
C LEU A 314 -16.43 14.01 -12.92
N ASN A 315 -17.12 13.03 -12.34
CA ASN A 315 -18.29 12.36 -12.90
C ASN A 315 -19.05 11.64 -11.78
N SER A 316 -20.18 11.01 -12.08
CA SER A 316 -21.01 10.27 -11.11
C SER A 316 -20.87 8.74 -11.21
N ASN A 317 -19.83 8.24 -11.87
CA ASN A 317 -19.57 6.80 -11.97
C ASN A 317 -19.02 6.23 -10.65
N VAL A 318 -18.98 4.91 -10.53
CA VAL A 318 -18.47 4.22 -9.33
C VAL A 318 -17.02 4.62 -9.04
N LEU A 319 -16.19 4.76 -10.08
CA LEU A 319 -14.88 5.39 -10.00
C LEU A 319 -14.86 6.67 -10.84
N GLN A 320 -14.33 7.76 -10.31
CA GLN A 320 -14.10 8.99 -11.08
C GLN A 320 -13.00 8.77 -12.13
N ILE A 321 -11.91 8.13 -11.70
CA ILE A 321 -10.75 7.74 -12.49
C ILE A 321 -10.19 6.44 -11.94
N GLU A 322 -9.29 5.80 -12.67
CA GLU A 322 -8.67 4.51 -12.31
C GLU A 322 -7.96 4.54 -10.94
N ASN A 323 -7.38 5.69 -10.59
CA ASN A 323 -6.64 5.87 -9.33
C ASN A 323 -7.54 5.76 -8.09
N GLU A 324 -8.86 5.89 -8.24
CA GLU A 324 -9.81 5.77 -7.14
C GLU A 324 -10.04 4.31 -6.68
N LEU A 325 -9.57 3.33 -7.45
CA LEU A 325 -9.70 1.93 -7.05
C LEU A 325 -8.90 1.65 -5.77
N TYR A 326 -9.61 1.19 -4.72
CA TYR A 326 -8.97 0.71 -3.49
C TYR A 326 -8.50 -0.74 -3.68
N ALA A 327 -7.18 -0.92 -3.74
CA ALA A 327 -6.55 -2.22 -3.82
C ALA A 327 -5.26 -2.23 -2.99
N PRO A 328 -5.00 -3.30 -2.19
CA PRO A 328 -3.80 -3.37 -1.35
C PRO A 328 -2.50 -3.58 -2.14
N ILE A 329 -2.64 -3.97 -3.40
CA ILE A 329 -1.56 -4.12 -4.38
C ILE A 329 -2.08 -3.75 -5.77
N ARG A 330 -1.26 -3.09 -6.58
CA ARG A 330 -1.59 -2.71 -7.96
C ARG A 330 -0.49 -3.11 -8.93
N PRO A 331 -0.86 -3.61 -10.14
CA PRO A 331 0.08 -3.67 -11.26
C PRO A 331 0.33 -2.25 -11.79
N LYS A 332 1.56 -1.93 -12.11
CA LYS A 332 1.97 -0.59 -12.55
C LYS A 332 2.90 -0.65 -13.76
N ARG A 333 2.86 0.44 -14.53
CA ARG A 333 3.83 0.78 -15.57
C ARG A 333 4.00 2.29 -15.60
N VAL A 334 5.21 2.75 -15.87
CA VAL A 334 5.48 4.18 -16.07
C VAL A 334 4.71 4.66 -17.30
N ALA A 335 3.79 5.57 -17.07
CA ALA A 335 2.99 6.20 -18.11
C ALA A 335 3.79 7.29 -18.84
N LYS A 336 3.56 7.45 -20.14
CA LYS A 336 4.06 8.60 -20.90
C LYS A 336 3.25 9.85 -20.56
N SER A 337 3.74 11.01 -20.94
CA SER A 337 3.00 12.26 -20.74
C SER A 337 1.62 12.19 -21.41
N GLY A 338 0.55 12.42 -20.64
CA GLY A 338 -0.83 12.35 -21.09
C GLY A 338 -1.43 10.94 -21.22
N GLU A 339 -0.65 9.87 -20.99
CA GLU A 339 -1.11 8.47 -21.05
C GLU A 339 -1.77 8.09 -19.71
N LYS A 340 -2.88 7.36 -19.77
CA LYS A 340 -3.53 6.81 -18.58
C LYS A 340 -2.80 5.56 -18.07
N PRO A 341 -2.91 5.21 -16.76
CA PRO A 341 -2.31 4.00 -16.22
C PRO A 341 -2.74 2.72 -16.97
N SER A 342 -4.02 2.59 -17.32
CA SER A 342 -4.53 1.44 -18.09
C SER A 342 -3.94 1.37 -19.50
N GLU A 343 -3.81 2.50 -20.18
CA GLU A 343 -3.20 2.58 -21.52
C GLU A 343 -1.72 2.18 -21.47
N ALA A 344 -1.00 2.60 -20.41
CA ALA A 344 0.39 2.19 -20.20
C ALA A 344 0.51 0.67 -20.00
N LEU A 345 -0.37 0.06 -19.18
CA LEU A 345 -0.42 -1.38 -18.96
C LEU A 345 -0.79 -2.15 -20.23
N GLU A 346 -1.77 -1.67 -21.00
CA GLU A 346 -2.17 -2.25 -22.29
C GLU A 346 -1.02 -2.23 -23.30
N ARG A 347 -0.32 -1.10 -23.38
CA ARG A 347 0.81 -0.91 -24.30
C ARG A 347 2.00 -1.80 -24.00
N GLY A 348 2.33 -2.02 -22.73
CA GLY A 348 3.62 -2.59 -22.35
C GLY A 348 3.58 -3.67 -21.26
N GLY A 349 2.40 -4.10 -20.82
CA GLY A 349 2.27 -5.04 -19.70
C GLY A 349 2.76 -4.48 -18.38
N VAL A 350 2.91 -5.33 -17.38
CA VAL A 350 3.33 -4.94 -16.03
C VAL A 350 4.85 -4.69 -15.99
N GLU A 351 5.24 -3.55 -15.44
CA GLU A 351 6.64 -3.18 -15.24
C GLU A 351 7.08 -3.37 -13.78
N TYR A 352 6.21 -2.98 -12.85
CA TYR A 352 6.41 -3.10 -11.41
C TYR A 352 5.07 -3.26 -10.68
N ILE A 353 5.12 -3.51 -9.39
CA ILE A 353 3.94 -3.55 -8.50
C ILE A 353 4.07 -2.50 -7.40
N GLU A 354 2.93 -2.00 -6.95
CA GLU A 354 2.80 -1.05 -5.85
C GLU A 354 2.06 -1.72 -4.70
N ILE A 355 2.72 -1.91 -3.55
CA ILE A 355 2.10 -2.37 -2.31
C ILE A 355 1.65 -1.15 -1.53
N ARG A 356 0.37 -1.14 -1.11
CA ARG A 356 -0.28 -0.01 -0.46
C ARG A 356 -0.72 -0.30 1.00
N ALA A 357 -0.48 -1.51 1.46
CA ALA A 357 -1.00 -2.00 2.74
C ALA A 357 -0.07 -1.76 3.94
N LEU A 358 1.06 -1.08 3.77
CA LEU A 358 1.98 -0.80 4.88
C LEU A 358 1.51 0.39 5.69
N ASP A 359 1.36 0.20 6.99
CA ASP A 359 1.26 1.30 7.94
C ASP A 359 2.61 2.02 8.06
N VAL A 360 2.54 3.31 8.42
CA VAL A 360 3.73 4.05 8.83
C VAL A 360 4.31 3.40 10.08
N ASN A 361 5.55 2.97 10.01
CA ASN A 361 6.27 2.39 11.15
C ASN A 361 6.64 3.50 12.17
N PRO A 362 5.98 3.57 13.33
CA PRO A 362 6.22 4.66 14.28
C PRO A 362 7.59 4.59 14.96
N PHE A 363 8.28 3.45 14.85
CA PHE A 363 9.60 3.24 15.45
C PHE A 363 10.77 3.56 14.51
N ASN A 364 10.45 4.06 13.32
CA ASN A 364 11.44 4.50 12.35
C ASN A 364 11.11 5.93 11.88
N PRO A 365 12.06 6.88 11.92
CA PRO A 365 11.80 8.27 11.57
C PRO A 365 11.24 8.46 10.15
N VAL A 366 11.66 7.64 9.20
CA VAL A 366 11.16 7.72 7.82
C VAL A 366 9.94 6.83 7.54
N GLY A 367 9.36 6.21 8.57
CA GLY A 367 8.12 5.44 8.47
C GLY A 367 8.25 4.03 7.88
N ILE A 368 9.44 3.60 7.49
CA ILE A 368 9.75 2.25 7.02
C ILE A 368 11.17 1.87 7.43
N SER A 369 11.40 0.59 7.74
CA SER A 369 12.72 0.08 8.15
C SER A 369 13.32 -0.86 7.12
N GLU A 370 14.64 -1.03 7.17
CA GLU A 370 15.37 -2.03 6.38
C GLU A 370 14.79 -3.45 6.57
N ARG A 371 14.41 -3.82 7.80
CA ARG A 371 13.75 -5.10 8.11
C ARG A 371 12.48 -5.30 7.30
N GLN A 372 11.62 -4.29 7.22
CA GLN A 372 10.38 -4.35 6.45
C GLN A 372 10.68 -4.54 4.95
N ILE A 373 11.66 -3.82 4.43
CA ILE A 373 12.05 -3.92 3.01
C ILE A 373 12.60 -5.32 2.71
N ARG A 374 13.49 -5.87 3.56
CA ARG A 374 14.02 -7.23 3.38
C ARG A 374 12.91 -8.29 3.45
N PHE A 375 11.97 -8.15 4.38
CA PHE A 375 10.81 -9.04 4.42
C PHE A 375 9.99 -8.96 3.14
N LEU A 376 9.73 -7.75 2.62
CA LEU A 376 8.99 -7.58 1.37
C LEU A 376 9.72 -8.21 0.18
N ASP A 377 11.04 -8.11 0.12
CA ASP A 377 11.84 -8.79 -0.90
C ASP A 377 11.63 -10.31 -0.86
N ILE A 378 11.70 -10.92 0.34
CA ILE A 378 11.47 -12.36 0.54
C ILE A 378 10.04 -12.71 0.14
N PHE A 379 9.05 -11.99 0.69
CA PHE A 379 7.63 -12.26 0.49
C PHE A 379 7.21 -12.15 -0.98
N LEU A 380 7.66 -11.11 -1.68
CA LEU A 380 7.32 -10.89 -3.09
C LEU A 380 8.01 -11.91 -3.98
N THR A 381 9.25 -12.28 -3.66
CA THR A 381 9.96 -13.36 -4.35
C THR A 381 9.23 -14.68 -4.15
N TRP A 382 8.81 -14.99 -2.94
CA TRP A 382 8.00 -16.17 -2.65
C TRP A 382 6.68 -16.17 -3.43
N CYS A 383 5.96 -15.04 -3.46
CA CYS A 383 4.73 -14.90 -4.24
C CYS A 383 4.94 -15.12 -5.74
N ALA A 384 6.10 -14.69 -6.30
CA ALA A 384 6.42 -14.86 -7.71
C ALA A 384 6.83 -16.31 -8.06
N LEU A 385 7.51 -17.01 -7.14
CA LEU A 385 8.00 -18.36 -7.35
C LEU A 385 6.98 -19.45 -7.02
N THR A 386 6.00 -19.13 -6.17
CA THR A 386 4.92 -20.05 -5.81
C THR A 386 3.89 -20.14 -6.92
N GLU A 387 3.41 -21.36 -7.20
CA GLU A 387 2.32 -21.59 -8.17
C GLU A 387 1.07 -20.79 -7.78
N SER A 388 0.38 -20.25 -8.77
CA SER A 388 -0.77 -19.36 -8.54
C SER A 388 -1.89 -19.68 -9.52
N ASP A 389 -2.86 -20.50 -9.08
CA ASP A 389 -4.08 -20.77 -9.82
C ASP A 389 -4.91 -19.48 -10.00
N PRO A 390 -5.76 -19.40 -11.06
CA PRO A 390 -6.75 -18.34 -11.18
C PRO A 390 -7.59 -18.19 -9.91
N MET A 391 -7.94 -16.96 -9.56
CA MET A 391 -8.72 -16.63 -8.38
C MET A 391 -10.16 -16.34 -8.76
N ASP A 392 -11.10 -16.94 -8.04
CA ASP A 392 -12.53 -16.72 -8.20
C ASP A 392 -13.14 -15.84 -7.08
N ASP A 393 -14.45 -15.58 -7.19
CA ASP A 393 -15.18 -14.77 -6.21
C ASP A 393 -15.18 -15.41 -4.80
N CYS A 394 -15.14 -16.73 -4.71
CA CYS A 394 -15.12 -17.44 -3.44
C CYS A 394 -13.77 -17.22 -2.71
N GLU A 395 -12.66 -17.35 -3.43
CA GLU A 395 -11.33 -17.07 -2.87
C GLU A 395 -11.17 -15.60 -2.47
N LEU A 396 -11.72 -14.66 -3.25
CA LEU A 396 -11.73 -13.23 -2.88
C LEU A 396 -12.52 -12.99 -1.59
N ASN A 397 -13.63 -13.67 -1.38
CA ASN A 397 -14.39 -13.58 -0.13
C ASN A 397 -13.62 -14.20 1.05
N CYS A 398 -12.95 -15.33 0.82
CA CYS A 398 -12.08 -15.95 1.81
C CYS A 398 -10.93 -15.01 2.21
N TRP A 399 -10.28 -14.38 1.22
CA TRP A 399 -9.27 -13.36 1.47
C TRP A 399 -9.82 -12.22 2.34
N LYS A 400 -10.96 -11.63 1.99
CA LYS A 400 -11.58 -10.54 2.78
C LYS A 400 -11.79 -10.95 4.24
N HIS A 401 -12.29 -12.17 4.46
CA HIS A 401 -12.51 -12.67 5.81
C HIS A 401 -11.19 -12.83 6.58
N ASN A 402 -10.18 -13.45 5.99
CA ASN A 402 -8.86 -13.61 6.59
C ASN A 402 -8.21 -12.26 6.88
N TRP A 403 -8.28 -11.34 5.91
CA TRP A 403 -7.76 -9.98 6.04
C TRP A 403 -8.39 -9.26 7.23
N ASN A 404 -9.73 -9.22 7.31
CA ASN A 404 -10.44 -8.57 8.40
C ASN A 404 -10.12 -9.22 9.75
N SER A 405 -10.01 -10.54 9.81
CA SER A 405 -9.62 -11.25 11.05
C SER A 405 -8.22 -10.84 11.51
N VAL A 406 -7.28 -10.68 10.59
CA VAL A 406 -5.91 -10.27 10.95
C VAL A 406 -5.84 -8.80 11.36
N ILE A 407 -6.50 -7.89 10.65
CA ILE A 407 -6.43 -6.46 10.98
C ILE A 407 -7.12 -6.13 12.32
N THR A 408 -8.19 -6.83 12.68
CA THR A 408 -8.94 -6.56 13.92
C THR A 408 -8.48 -7.41 15.11
N GLU A 409 -8.02 -8.63 14.86
CA GLU A 409 -7.73 -9.62 15.90
C GLU A 409 -6.40 -10.37 15.71
N GLY A 410 -5.54 -9.96 14.80
CA GLY A 410 -4.35 -10.72 14.40
C GLY A 410 -3.39 -11.07 15.54
N ARG A 411 -3.33 -10.26 16.61
CA ARG A 411 -2.52 -10.53 17.80
C ARG A 411 -3.18 -11.46 18.84
N ARG A 412 -4.47 -11.80 18.65
CA ARG A 412 -5.14 -12.74 19.54
C ARG A 412 -4.61 -14.16 19.28
N LYS A 413 -4.20 -14.85 20.33
CA LYS A 413 -3.77 -16.26 20.21
C LYS A 413 -4.94 -17.14 19.77
N GLY A 414 -4.67 -18.01 18.79
CA GLY A 414 -5.66 -18.98 18.31
C GLY A 414 -6.65 -18.42 17.27
N VAL A 415 -6.37 -17.28 16.64
CA VAL A 415 -7.14 -16.82 15.48
C VAL A 415 -7.00 -17.82 14.35
N TYR A 416 -8.12 -18.26 13.78
CA TYR A 416 -8.17 -19.19 12.67
C TYR A 416 -8.35 -18.45 11.37
N LEU A 417 -7.58 -18.84 10.37
CA LEU A 417 -7.71 -18.41 8.98
C LEU A 417 -8.12 -19.60 8.12
N THR A 418 -8.82 -19.32 7.02
CA THR A 418 -9.31 -20.34 6.09
C THR A 418 -8.44 -20.38 4.84
N ILE A 419 -8.02 -21.57 4.42
CA ILE A 419 -7.23 -21.79 3.22
C ILE A 419 -8.17 -22.22 2.07
N GLY A 420 -8.35 -21.33 1.08
CA GLY A 420 -9.28 -21.58 -0.03
C GLY A 420 -10.76 -21.58 0.39
N CYS A 421 -11.66 -21.93 -0.54
CA CYS A 421 -13.10 -21.80 -0.37
C CYS A 421 -13.70 -22.78 0.64
N ASP A 422 -13.32 -24.05 0.54
CA ASP A 422 -13.79 -25.14 1.41
C ASP A 422 -12.64 -25.68 2.27
N GLY A 423 -11.67 -24.79 2.55
CA GLY A 423 -10.36 -25.18 3.01
C GLY A 423 -10.27 -25.55 4.46
N GLU A 424 -9.14 -26.14 4.78
CA GLU A 424 -8.67 -26.40 6.13
C GLU A 424 -8.56 -25.08 6.88
N LYS A 425 -9.01 -25.05 8.15
CA LYS A 425 -8.76 -23.94 9.06
C LYS A 425 -7.47 -24.19 9.82
N LEU A 426 -6.55 -23.27 9.70
CA LEU A 426 -5.32 -23.25 10.50
C LEU A 426 -5.32 -22.05 11.43
N THR A 427 -4.67 -22.19 12.59
CA THR A 427 -4.35 -20.97 13.33
C THR A 427 -3.39 -20.11 12.53
N LEU A 428 -3.48 -18.80 12.68
CA LEU A 428 -2.58 -17.85 12.04
C LEU A 428 -1.11 -18.28 12.23
N GLN A 429 -0.72 -18.60 13.46
CA GLN A 429 0.64 -19.03 13.79
C GLN A 429 1.05 -20.29 13.02
N GLN A 430 0.18 -21.33 12.97
CA GLN A 430 0.49 -22.55 12.22
C GLN A 430 0.69 -22.29 10.75
N TRP A 431 -0.10 -21.37 10.17
CA TRP A 431 0.04 -21.05 8.75
C TRP A 431 1.32 -20.27 8.47
N VAL A 432 1.62 -19.27 9.31
CA VAL A 432 2.84 -18.47 9.16
C VAL A 432 4.09 -19.35 9.28
N HIS A 433 4.17 -20.24 10.29
CA HIS A 433 5.30 -21.16 10.43
C HIS A 433 5.54 -22.01 9.18
N ARG A 434 4.47 -22.54 8.54
CA ARG A 434 4.59 -23.32 7.28
C ARG A 434 5.15 -22.50 6.13
N ILE A 435 4.79 -21.22 6.04
CA ILE A 435 5.29 -20.32 4.98
C ILE A 435 6.75 -19.96 5.25
N PHE A 436 7.12 -19.75 6.49
CA PHE A 436 8.46 -19.32 6.88
C PHE A 436 9.54 -20.35 6.56
N ASP A 437 9.23 -21.63 6.48
CA ASP A 437 10.18 -22.66 6.03
C ASP A 437 10.70 -22.35 4.61
N GLN A 438 9.82 -21.89 3.71
CA GLN A 438 10.18 -21.45 2.35
C GLN A 438 10.83 -20.06 2.32
N PHE A 439 10.43 -19.16 3.22
CA PHE A 439 11.06 -17.85 3.35
C PHE A 439 12.55 -17.97 3.72
N GLU A 440 12.90 -18.92 4.58
CA GLU A 440 14.29 -19.19 4.97
C GLU A 440 15.13 -19.72 3.81
N GLU A 441 14.53 -20.54 2.91
CA GLU A 441 15.23 -20.97 1.68
C GLU A 441 15.59 -19.75 0.80
N ILE A 442 14.65 -18.81 0.61
CA ILE A 442 14.86 -17.58 -0.16
C ILE A 442 15.88 -16.68 0.56
N ALA A 443 15.71 -16.45 1.87
CA ALA A 443 16.60 -15.61 2.66
C ALA A 443 18.07 -16.05 2.58
N LYS A 444 18.30 -17.35 2.65
CA LYS A 444 19.65 -17.93 2.49
C LYS A 444 20.26 -17.59 1.12
N VAL A 445 19.52 -17.76 0.05
CA VAL A 445 20.01 -17.46 -1.30
C VAL A 445 20.25 -15.96 -1.49
N MET A 446 19.38 -15.11 -0.95
CA MET A 446 19.55 -13.66 -0.97
C MET A 446 20.80 -13.21 -0.18
N ASP A 447 21.03 -13.78 0.99
CA ASP A 447 22.22 -13.47 1.79
C ASP A 447 23.51 -13.94 1.10
N GLU A 448 23.51 -15.12 0.48
CA GLU A 448 24.62 -15.58 -0.34
C GLU A 448 24.94 -14.64 -1.51
N ALA A 449 23.91 -14.06 -2.13
CA ALA A 449 24.04 -13.11 -3.22
C ALA A 449 24.59 -11.75 -2.76
N ASN A 450 24.13 -11.28 -1.60
CA ASN A 450 24.49 -9.97 -1.05
C ASN A 450 25.72 -10.00 -0.14
N GLY A 451 26.27 -11.17 0.17
CA GLY A 451 27.38 -11.32 1.11
C GLY A 451 27.04 -10.86 2.53
N SER A 452 25.79 -11.10 2.97
CA SER A 452 25.25 -10.65 4.26
C SER A 452 24.51 -11.78 4.97
N THR A 453 23.96 -11.51 6.15
CA THR A 453 23.04 -12.37 6.91
C THR A 453 21.68 -11.71 7.13
N GLY A 454 21.48 -10.52 6.58
CA GLY A 454 20.37 -9.65 6.93
C GLY A 454 18.99 -10.19 6.58
N TYR A 455 18.86 -11.03 5.56
CA TYR A 455 17.57 -11.67 5.21
C TYR A 455 17.25 -12.81 6.17
N GLN A 456 18.22 -13.65 6.52
CA GLN A 456 18.05 -14.71 7.53
C GLN A 456 17.81 -14.11 8.92
N ASP A 457 18.49 -13.02 9.29
CA ASP A 457 18.29 -12.33 10.55
C ASP A 457 16.85 -11.82 10.67
N VAL A 458 16.27 -11.30 9.58
CA VAL A 458 14.85 -10.90 9.54
C VAL A 458 13.92 -12.10 9.73
N CYS A 459 14.16 -13.22 9.06
CA CYS A 459 13.35 -14.43 9.25
C CYS A 459 13.41 -14.92 10.70
N ASN A 460 14.59 -14.97 11.28
CA ASN A 460 14.79 -15.41 12.67
C ASN A 460 14.02 -14.50 13.65
N GLU A 461 14.15 -13.19 13.54
CA GLU A 461 13.45 -12.25 14.40
C GLU A 461 11.92 -12.34 14.24
N LEU A 462 11.42 -12.43 13.01
CA LEU A 462 9.98 -12.52 12.78
C LEU A 462 9.38 -13.87 13.23
N ARG A 463 10.17 -14.94 13.32
CA ARG A 463 9.72 -16.20 13.94
C ARG A 463 9.34 -16.00 15.41
N ASP A 464 10.12 -15.24 16.18
CA ASP A 464 9.78 -14.91 17.55
C ASP A 464 8.45 -14.13 17.64
N TRP A 465 8.18 -13.26 16.64
CA TRP A 465 6.94 -12.49 16.60
C TRP A 465 5.71 -13.34 16.27
N ILE A 466 5.88 -14.51 15.62
CA ILE A 466 4.78 -15.46 15.38
C ILE A 466 4.28 -16.03 16.72
N ASP A 467 5.18 -16.43 17.58
CA ASP A 467 4.86 -17.08 18.86
C ASP A 467 4.48 -16.06 19.94
N GLU A 468 5.05 -14.84 19.84
CA GLU A 468 4.79 -13.72 20.74
C GLU A 468 4.27 -12.49 19.97
N PRO A 469 2.96 -12.44 19.60
CA PRO A 469 2.40 -11.37 18.78
C PRO A 469 2.56 -9.94 19.35
N GLU A 470 2.79 -9.82 20.66
CA GLU A 470 3.05 -8.52 21.30
C GLU A 470 4.43 -7.93 20.91
N LEU A 471 5.32 -8.71 20.30
CA LEU A 471 6.56 -8.23 19.69
C LEU A 471 6.36 -7.57 18.32
N THR A 472 5.20 -7.74 17.68
CA THR A 472 4.85 -7.06 16.41
C THR A 472 4.80 -5.55 16.59
N LEU A 473 4.85 -4.79 15.47
CA LEU A 473 4.80 -3.33 15.59
C LEU A 473 3.53 -2.84 16.28
N SER A 474 2.37 -3.46 16.00
CA SER A 474 1.10 -3.08 16.63
C SER A 474 1.06 -3.41 18.14
N GLY A 475 1.67 -4.53 18.54
CA GLY A 475 1.78 -4.88 19.97
C GLY A 475 2.64 -3.87 20.73
N LYS A 476 3.84 -3.59 20.19
CA LYS A 476 4.75 -2.57 20.74
C LYS A 476 4.10 -1.18 20.77
N MET A 477 3.42 -0.79 19.68
CA MET A 477 2.75 0.51 19.61
C MET A 477 1.64 0.62 20.66
N LEU A 478 0.79 -0.39 20.83
CA LEU A 478 -0.29 -0.34 21.82
C LEU A 478 0.25 -0.25 23.26
N ALA A 479 1.35 -0.93 23.54
CA ALA A 479 2.03 -0.83 24.85
C ALA A 479 2.52 0.61 25.09
N GLU A 480 3.21 1.21 24.13
CA GLU A 480 3.70 2.60 24.20
C GLU A 480 2.54 3.61 24.31
N VAL A 481 1.46 3.45 23.53
CA VAL A 481 0.27 4.30 23.58
C VAL A 481 -0.33 4.30 24.99
N LYS A 482 -0.44 3.11 25.63
CA LYS A 482 -0.95 3.00 27.00
C LYS A 482 0.01 3.61 28.03
N GLU A 483 1.31 3.42 27.87
CA GLU A 483 2.34 3.97 28.78
C GLU A 483 2.44 5.49 28.66
N LYS A 484 2.37 6.05 27.44
CA LYS A 484 2.57 7.48 27.18
C LYS A 484 1.31 8.34 27.38
N GLY A 485 0.20 7.76 27.77
CA GLY A 485 -1.04 8.48 28.04
C GLY A 485 -1.87 8.78 26.80
N GLY A 486 -1.85 7.87 25.84
CA GLY A 486 -2.74 7.88 24.67
C GLY A 486 -2.04 8.11 23.33
N ASN A 487 -2.81 7.88 22.26
CA ASN A 487 -2.33 7.91 20.88
C ASN A 487 -1.77 9.30 20.48
N GLY A 488 -2.45 10.38 20.89
CA GLY A 488 -2.00 11.75 20.62
C GLY A 488 -0.68 12.08 21.31
N GLN A 489 -0.56 11.76 22.59
CA GLN A 489 0.69 12.00 23.37
C GLN A 489 1.86 11.17 22.84
N PHE A 490 1.62 9.90 22.49
CA PHE A 490 2.64 9.07 21.89
C PHE A 490 3.12 9.65 20.55
N GLY A 491 2.19 10.05 19.67
CA GLY A 491 2.53 10.65 18.38
C GLY A 491 3.34 11.94 18.52
N MET A 492 2.94 12.86 19.42
CA MET A 492 3.66 14.11 19.66
C MET A 492 5.07 13.87 20.21
N GLN A 493 5.24 12.95 21.18
CA GLN A 493 6.57 12.62 21.73
C GLN A 493 7.49 12.01 20.66
N LEU A 494 6.96 11.21 19.75
CA LEU A 494 7.71 10.70 18.60
C LEU A 494 8.07 11.82 17.63
N GLY A 495 7.13 12.71 17.32
CA GLY A 495 7.35 13.86 16.46
C GLY A 495 8.48 14.74 16.97
N ASP A 496 8.46 15.10 18.26
CA ASP A 496 9.53 15.87 18.91
C ASP A 496 10.90 15.17 18.80
N ARG A 497 10.94 13.85 19.04
CA ARG A 497 12.17 13.06 18.92
C ARG A 497 12.69 13.05 17.48
N TYR A 498 11.82 12.85 16.50
CA TYR A 498 12.20 12.82 15.09
C TYR A 498 12.59 14.20 14.57
N GLN A 499 11.93 15.25 15.02
CA GLN A 499 12.34 16.62 14.74
C GLN A 499 13.80 16.88 15.16
N GLN A 500 14.18 16.42 16.36
CA GLN A 500 15.56 16.57 16.82
C GLN A 500 16.54 15.76 15.95
N GLN A 501 16.18 14.56 15.54
CA GLN A 501 17.00 13.74 14.65
C GLN A 501 17.17 14.38 13.28
N TYR A 502 16.09 14.92 12.68
CA TYR A 502 16.17 15.61 11.40
C TYR A 502 17.02 16.87 11.46
N ARG A 503 16.93 17.67 12.55
CA ARG A 503 17.80 18.84 12.73
C ARG A 503 19.29 18.50 12.81
N GLN A 504 19.63 17.30 13.24
CA GLN A 504 21.01 16.81 13.38
C GLN A 504 21.49 16.02 12.15
N HIS A 505 20.58 15.70 11.23
CA HIS A 505 20.91 14.91 10.04
C HIS A 505 21.80 15.72 9.08
N ASN A 506 22.78 15.04 8.48
CA ASN A 506 23.56 15.56 7.37
C ASN A 506 23.18 14.82 6.10
N TYR A 507 23.05 15.55 4.99
CA TYR A 507 22.77 14.93 3.70
C TYR A 507 23.75 13.84 3.36
N SER A 508 23.26 12.71 2.86
CA SER A 508 24.06 11.54 2.52
C SER A 508 23.98 11.17 1.04
N VAL A 509 22.85 11.36 0.40
CA VAL A 509 22.62 11.09 -1.03
C VAL A 509 22.43 12.38 -1.80
N TYR A 510 21.57 13.26 -1.29
CA TYR A 510 21.35 14.58 -1.87
C TYR A 510 22.27 15.64 -1.24
N SER A 511 22.15 16.85 -1.68
CA SER A 511 22.72 18.04 -1.05
C SER A 511 21.63 19.09 -0.88
N GLN A 512 21.84 20.03 0.04
CA GLN A 512 20.95 21.19 0.16
C GLN A 512 20.74 21.90 -1.18
N GLN A 513 21.82 22.07 -1.96
CA GLN A 513 21.75 22.70 -3.28
C GLN A 513 20.90 21.91 -4.27
N ALA A 514 20.98 20.57 -4.27
CA ALA A 514 20.16 19.73 -5.15
C ALA A 514 18.67 19.84 -4.79
N MET A 515 18.33 19.86 -3.51
CA MET A 515 16.97 20.03 -3.04
C MET A 515 16.41 21.41 -3.40
N ASP A 516 17.17 22.48 -3.14
CA ASP A 516 16.77 23.86 -3.51
C ASP A 516 16.63 24.02 -5.03
N GLN A 517 17.47 23.33 -5.81
CA GLN A 517 17.36 23.34 -7.28
C GLN A 517 16.07 22.66 -7.75
N GLU A 518 15.68 21.53 -7.14
CA GLU A 518 14.44 20.84 -7.53
C GLU A 518 13.20 21.65 -7.14
N VAL A 519 13.21 22.36 -6.01
CA VAL A 519 12.17 23.33 -5.68
C VAL A 519 12.01 24.37 -6.81
N ALA A 520 13.11 24.97 -7.24
CA ALA A 520 13.09 25.96 -8.32
C ALA A 520 12.64 25.34 -9.68
N ASN A 521 13.04 24.09 -9.95
CA ASN A 521 12.64 23.37 -11.15
C ASN A 521 11.14 23.07 -11.15
N SER A 522 10.60 22.63 -10.01
CA SER A 522 9.18 22.28 -9.89
C SER A 522 8.27 23.49 -10.14
N VAL A 523 8.63 24.65 -9.60
CA VAL A 523 7.88 25.91 -9.87
C VAL A 523 7.92 26.27 -11.35
N LYS A 524 9.08 26.16 -12.00
CA LYS A 524 9.21 26.43 -13.45
C LYS A 524 8.43 25.44 -14.30
N LYS A 525 8.45 24.13 -13.94
CA LYS A 525 7.68 23.09 -14.62
C LYS A 525 6.17 23.38 -14.52
N GLN A 526 5.67 23.78 -13.33
CA GLN A 526 4.27 24.16 -13.16
C GLN A 526 3.90 25.36 -14.03
N GLN A 527 4.69 26.43 -14.00
CA GLN A 527 4.45 27.63 -14.83
C GLN A 527 4.42 27.29 -16.33
N HIS A 528 5.28 26.35 -16.76
CA HIS A 528 5.28 25.91 -18.15
C HIS A 528 4.00 25.15 -18.51
N ILE A 529 3.52 24.28 -17.65
CA ILE A 529 2.26 23.54 -17.84
C ILE A 529 1.08 24.53 -17.89
N GLU A 530 1.02 25.49 -16.98
CA GLU A 530 -0.03 26.51 -16.93
C GLU A 530 -0.05 27.38 -18.22
N ALA A 531 1.14 27.75 -18.73
CA ALA A 531 1.27 28.51 -19.95
C ALA A 531 0.96 27.71 -21.24
N ALA A 532 1.02 26.38 -21.18
CA ALA A 532 0.75 25.50 -22.32
C ALA A 532 -0.73 25.16 -22.49
N ASP A 533 -1.58 25.45 -21.51
CA ASP A 533 -3.01 25.21 -21.61
C ASP A 533 -3.62 26.05 -22.75
N SER A 534 -4.31 25.38 -23.67
CA SER A 534 -4.88 25.98 -24.88
C SER A 534 -6.42 25.98 -24.92
N VAL A 535 -7.04 25.29 -23.95
CA VAL A 535 -8.49 25.16 -23.80
C VAL A 535 -8.90 25.52 -22.38
N ASP A 536 -10.16 25.87 -22.18
CA ASP A 536 -10.69 26.05 -20.82
C ASP A 536 -10.86 24.71 -20.08
N PHE A 537 -11.05 24.78 -18.78
CA PHE A 537 -11.11 23.59 -17.94
C PHE A 537 -12.30 22.66 -18.25
N GLU A 538 -13.43 23.22 -18.69
CA GLU A 538 -14.61 22.41 -19.06
C GLU A 538 -14.34 21.61 -20.32
N GLN A 539 -13.80 22.27 -21.35
CA GLN A 539 -13.39 21.60 -22.59
C GLN A 539 -12.31 20.55 -22.33
N TYR A 540 -11.34 20.84 -21.47
CA TYR A 540 -10.31 19.87 -21.07
C TYR A 540 -10.92 18.60 -20.46
N LEU A 541 -11.90 18.75 -19.55
CA LEU A 541 -12.59 17.59 -18.96
C LEU A 541 -13.41 16.81 -19.99
N GLU A 542 -14.07 17.50 -20.92
CA GLU A 542 -14.81 16.84 -22.00
C GLU A 542 -13.89 16.00 -22.89
N GLU A 543 -12.74 16.52 -23.24
CA GLU A 543 -11.70 15.81 -24.03
C GLU A 543 -11.11 14.64 -23.23
N TYR A 544 -10.77 14.87 -21.96
CA TYR A 544 -10.22 13.83 -21.07
C TYR A 544 -11.18 12.64 -20.90
N PHE A 545 -12.47 12.89 -20.78
CA PHE A 545 -13.50 11.87 -20.61
C PHE A 545 -14.20 11.44 -21.91
N ALA A 546 -13.74 11.88 -23.09
CA ALA A 546 -14.35 11.51 -24.37
C ALA A 546 -14.44 9.98 -24.57
N TYR A 547 -13.52 9.23 -24.00
CA TYR A 547 -13.51 7.75 -24.04
C TYR A 547 -14.65 7.08 -23.23
N LEU A 548 -15.32 7.81 -22.34
CA LEU A 548 -16.49 7.30 -21.59
C LEU A 548 -17.78 7.37 -22.42
N LYS A 549 -17.81 8.20 -23.46
CA LYS A 549 -18.92 8.34 -24.40
C LYS A 549 -18.89 7.19 -25.42
#